data_486afa7334279c182276123640f6bc67
#
_entry.id   486afa7334279c182276123640f6bc67
#
_cell.length_a   1.000
_cell.length_b   1.000
_cell.length_c   1.000
_cell.angle_alpha   90.00
_cell.angle_beta   90.00
_cell.angle_gamma   90.00
#
_symmetry.space_group_name_H-M   'P 1'
#
loop_
_entity.id
_entity.type
_entity.pdbx_description
1 polymer ?
#
loop_
_entity_poly.entity_id
_entity_poly.type
_entity_poly.pdbx_seq_one_letter_code
_entity_poly.pdbx_strand_id
1 'polypeptide(L)'
;MTLEIVPGSLTSPDPSIKNYAPYAPAIGVTGYTDRWRPALDFAASTAGDVVSTYPSPLMPDNILAGDTTNQPVIVDQSGIRMVDCATPGALVALTDINRKFGDVSLLAVWYEVHGSASHSILTIGGLRFSRASASWGLSKMSGAAGSTLSISNDPAAGGVAISARRYAAVLTIPADGAAAVTLRLIGAGTSAVSTSGVVTRGGSMDEQRRLRFGKDSGGSANTGPQFAEMVIWERLLTTEEIAAVADYAASTYNL
;
A
#
# COMPACT_ATOMS: atom_id res chain seq x y z
N MET A 1 36.96 -2.12 -9.06
CA MET A 1 36.94 -2.00 -7.61
C MET A 1 35.51 -2.27 -7.19
N THR A 2 35.24 -3.48 -6.76
CA THR A 2 33.87 -3.91 -6.39
C THR A 2 33.70 -3.63 -4.91
N LEU A 3 32.74 -2.77 -4.57
CA LEU A 3 32.43 -2.47 -3.17
C LEU A 3 31.58 -3.62 -2.63
N GLU A 4 32.16 -4.46 -1.82
CA GLU A 4 31.47 -5.51 -1.09
C GLU A 4 30.86 -4.87 0.17
N ILE A 5 29.54 -4.70 0.19
CA ILE A 5 28.83 -4.23 1.38
C ILE A 5 28.62 -5.43 2.31
N VAL A 6 29.46 -5.54 3.31
CA VAL A 6 29.31 -6.53 4.38
C VAL A 6 28.12 -6.11 5.27
N PRO A 7 27.15 -6.98 5.56
CA PRO A 7 26.07 -6.69 6.49
C PRO A 7 26.63 -6.65 7.92
N GLY A 8 26.94 -5.49 8.39
CA GLY A 8 27.32 -5.20 9.76
C GLY A 8 27.05 -3.75 10.03
N SER A 9 26.44 -3.45 11.15
CA SER A 9 25.99 -2.13 11.58
C SER A 9 26.97 -1.00 11.20
N LEU A 10 26.71 -0.27 10.13
CA LEU A 10 27.37 0.99 9.85
C LEU A 10 26.73 2.04 10.78
N THR A 11 27.29 2.18 11.97
CA THR A 11 27.02 3.33 12.81
C THR A 11 27.85 4.49 12.27
N SER A 12 27.22 5.46 11.64
CA SER A 12 27.90 6.71 11.29
C SER A 12 28.14 7.51 12.58
N PRO A 13 29.35 8.03 12.83
CA PRO A 13 29.60 8.95 13.92
C PRO A 13 29.02 10.34 13.67
N ASP A 14 28.47 10.62 12.50
CA ASP A 14 27.82 11.87 12.15
C ASP A 14 26.33 11.80 12.53
N PRO A 15 25.87 12.56 13.54
CA PRO A 15 24.47 12.56 13.97
C PRO A 15 23.50 13.14 12.94
N SER A 16 23.98 13.81 11.90
CA SER A 16 23.16 14.28 10.79
C SER A 16 22.88 13.18 9.76
N ILE A 17 23.69 12.13 9.72
CA ILE A 17 23.44 10.94 8.92
C ILE A 17 22.50 10.06 9.74
N LYS A 18 21.23 10.08 9.41
CA LYS A 18 20.28 9.11 9.97
C LYS A 18 20.86 7.71 9.73
N ASN A 19 21.15 7.00 10.84
CA ASN A 19 21.54 5.62 10.76
C ASN A 19 20.41 4.86 10.06
N TYR A 20 20.55 4.63 8.77
CA TYR A 20 19.70 3.69 8.08
C TYR A 20 20.09 2.31 8.63
N ALA A 21 19.38 1.85 9.64
CA ALA A 21 19.40 0.44 9.97
C ALA A 21 19.20 -0.30 8.65
N PRO A 22 20.04 -1.30 8.32
CA PRO A 22 19.90 -2.01 7.07
C PRO A 22 18.42 -2.39 6.97
N TYR A 23 17.73 -1.88 5.94
CA TYR A 23 16.33 -2.15 5.70
C TYR A 23 16.20 -3.66 5.57
N ALA A 24 16.00 -4.26 6.70
CA ALA A 24 15.85 -5.69 6.81
C ALA A 24 14.38 -6.05 6.51
N PRO A 25 14.11 -7.25 6.25
CA PRO A 25 14.76 -8.14 5.31
C PRO A 25 14.51 -7.67 3.88
N ALA A 26 15.43 -7.99 3.03
CA ALA A 26 15.27 -7.72 1.61
C ALA A 26 13.92 -8.27 1.15
N ILE A 27 13.12 -7.42 0.50
CA ILE A 27 11.87 -7.82 -0.17
C ILE A 27 12.15 -8.92 -1.22
N GLY A 28 13.42 -9.25 -1.46
CA GLY A 28 13.85 -10.18 -2.50
C GLY A 28 13.78 -9.57 -3.91
N VAL A 29 13.12 -8.42 -4.06
CA VAL A 29 12.93 -7.72 -5.34
C VAL A 29 13.46 -6.30 -5.20
N THR A 30 14.52 -6.01 -5.93
CA THR A 30 15.21 -4.70 -5.91
C THR A 30 14.56 -3.67 -6.83
N GLY A 31 15.06 -2.44 -6.79
CA GLY A 31 14.65 -1.37 -7.70
C GLY A 31 13.31 -0.73 -7.36
N TYR A 32 12.84 -0.84 -6.11
CA TYR A 32 11.74 -0.01 -5.64
C TYR A 32 12.21 1.44 -5.45
N THR A 33 11.32 2.37 -5.76
CA THR A 33 11.61 3.82 -5.72
C THR A 33 11.15 4.43 -4.41
N ASP A 34 10.07 3.92 -3.84
CA ASP A 34 9.51 4.43 -2.60
C ASP A 34 9.17 3.28 -1.64
N ARG A 35 9.31 3.56 -0.35
CA ARG A 35 8.90 2.66 0.71
C ARG A 35 8.52 3.44 1.95
N TRP A 36 7.35 3.11 2.52
CA TRP A 36 6.88 3.61 3.82
C TRP A 36 6.56 2.41 4.70
N ARG A 37 7.19 2.36 5.87
CA ARG A 37 7.00 1.26 6.83
C ARG A 37 6.95 1.81 8.25
N PRO A 38 5.77 2.12 8.79
CA PRO A 38 5.61 2.74 10.12
C PRO A 38 6.37 2.05 11.24
N ALA A 39 6.45 0.71 11.20
CA ALA A 39 7.19 -0.07 12.20
C ALA A 39 8.69 0.28 12.29
N LEU A 40 9.29 0.78 11.21
CA LEU A 40 10.68 1.25 11.20
C LEU A 40 10.76 2.77 11.32
N ASP A 41 9.94 3.47 10.54
CA ASP A 41 10.04 4.91 10.36
C ASP A 41 9.56 5.68 11.59
N PHE A 42 8.62 5.10 12.35
CA PHE A 42 8.09 5.64 13.60
C PHE A 42 8.47 4.80 14.82
N ALA A 43 9.60 4.10 14.79
CA ALA A 43 10.03 3.23 15.89
C ALA A 43 10.18 3.97 17.23
N ALA A 44 10.56 5.25 17.19
CA ALA A 44 10.71 6.11 18.37
C ALA A 44 9.45 6.90 18.75
N SER A 45 8.38 6.84 17.96
CA SER A 45 7.12 7.55 18.22
C SER A 45 6.26 6.80 19.24
N THR A 46 5.33 7.50 19.85
CA THR A 46 4.37 6.96 20.81
C THR A 46 3.04 6.65 20.12
N ALA A 47 2.33 5.61 20.56
CA ALA A 47 0.98 5.36 20.10
C ALA A 47 0.08 6.55 20.47
N GLY A 48 -0.70 7.04 19.49
CA GLY A 48 -1.49 8.27 19.60
C GLY A 48 -0.83 9.50 18.98
N ASP A 49 0.46 9.45 18.65
CA ASP A 49 1.12 10.56 17.95
C ASP A 49 0.50 10.78 16.57
N VAL A 50 0.27 12.05 16.24
CA VAL A 50 -0.34 12.45 14.97
C VAL A 50 0.67 12.37 13.82
N VAL A 51 0.25 11.79 12.70
CA VAL A 51 1.04 11.74 11.47
C VAL A 51 0.56 12.84 10.52
N SER A 52 1.15 14.02 10.62
CA SER A 52 0.86 15.13 9.71
C SER A 52 1.58 14.98 8.37
N THR A 53 2.81 14.48 8.39
CA THR A 53 3.64 14.23 7.21
C THR A 53 4.41 12.93 7.37
N TYR A 54 4.58 12.21 6.27
CA TYR A 54 5.31 10.96 6.24
C TYR A 54 6.18 10.91 4.96
N PRO A 55 7.41 11.44 4.99
CA PRO A 55 8.32 11.38 3.86
C PRO A 55 8.77 9.94 3.57
N SER A 56 8.96 9.62 2.30
CA SER A 56 9.60 8.37 1.92
C SER A 56 11.07 8.39 2.36
N PRO A 57 11.56 7.39 3.10
CA PRO A 57 12.98 7.35 3.48
C PRO A 57 13.94 7.26 2.29
N LEU A 58 13.48 6.78 1.14
CA LEU A 58 14.29 6.65 -0.07
C LEU A 58 14.24 7.89 -0.94
N MET A 59 13.09 8.53 -1.00
CA MET A 59 12.82 9.73 -1.80
C MET A 59 12.17 10.77 -0.89
N PRO A 60 12.94 11.55 -0.12
CA PRO A 60 12.40 12.46 0.90
C PRO A 60 11.42 13.51 0.37
N ASP A 61 11.47 13.83 -0.91
CA ASP A 61 10.53 14.75 -1.56
C ASP A 61 9.16 14.09 -1.83
N ASN A 62 9.07 12.76 -1.77
CA ASN A 62 7.82 12.02 -1.87
C ASN A 62 7.20 11.91 -0.48
N ILE A 63 6.26 12.79 -0.17
CA ILE A 63 5.66 12.92 1.15
C ILE A 63 4.21 12.45 1.09
N LEU A 64 3.82 11.55 2.00
CA LEU A 64 2.42 11.31 2.34
C LEU A 64 2.02 12.31 3.43
N ALA A 65 0.90 13.00 3.24
CA ALA A 65 0.34 13.88 4.26
C ALA A 65 -0.89 13.25 4.89
N GLY A 66 -1.04 13.46 6.17
CA GLY A 66 -2.29 13.21 6.87
C GLY A 66 -3.38 14.20 6.45
N ASP A 67 -4.63 13.73 6.45
CA ASP A 67 -5.79 14.62 6.30
C ASP A 67 -5.76 15.68 7.42
N THR A 68 -5.97 16.95 7.07
CA THR A 68 -5.89 18.06 8.02
C THR A 68 -7.05 18.09 9.01
N THR A 69 -8.19 17.49 8.65
CA THR A 69 -9.41 17.49 9.49
C THR A 69 -9.43 16.31 10.46
N ASN A 70 -8.95 15.16 10.00
CA ASN A 70 -8.91 13.91 10.77
C ASN A 70 -7.55 13.28 10.54
N GLN A 71 -6.56 13.74 11.31
CA GLN A 71 -5.19 13.32 11.13
C GLN A 71 -5.01 11.86 11.51
N PRO A 72 -4.36 11.04 10.67
CA PRO A 72 -3.95 9.70 11.04
C PRO A 72 -3.06 9.71 12.28
N VAL A 73 -3.13 8.66 13.08
CA VAL A 73 -2.33 8.51 14.30
C VAL A 73 -1.54 7.21 14.28
N ILE A 74 -0.44 7.20 15.04
CA ILE A 74 0.34 5.98 15.26
C ILE A 74 -0.46 5.05 16.17
N VAL A 75 -0.52 3.77 15.81
CA VAL A 75 -1.12 2.71 16.63
C VAL A 75 -0.21 1.49 16.66
N ASP A 76 -0.33 0.70 17.72
CA ASP A 76 0.30 -0.61 17.82
C ASP A 76 -0.81 -1.68 17.73
N GLN A 77 -0.82 -2.41 16.63
CA GLN A 77 -1.81 -3.46 16.37
C GLN A 77 -1.15 -4.83 16.28
N SER A 78 -1.45 -5.69 17.26
CA SER A 78 -0.90 -7.06 17.33
C SER A 78 0.65 -7.09 17.23
N GLY A 79 1.31 -6.16 17.94
CA GLY A 79 2.76 -6.06 17.99
C GLY A 79 3.41 -5.41 16.76
N ILE A 80 2.64 -4.87 15.84
CA ILE A 80 3.13 -4.15 14.67
C ILE A 80 2.68 -2.70 14.75
N ARG A 81 3.63 -1.79 14.60
CA ARG A 81 3.34 -0.35 14.53
C ARG A 81 2.79 0.02 13.17
N MET A 82 1.67 0.74 13.17
CA MET A 82 0.92 1.12 11.98
C MET A 82 0.47 2.58 12.08
N VAL A 83 0.01 3.12 10.96
CA VAL A 83 -0.71 4.40 10.93
C VAL A 83 -2.20 4.12 10.80
N ASP A 84 -2.97 4.57 11.77
CA ASP A 84 -4.43 4.40 11.77
C ASP A 84 -5.09 5.43 10.85
N CYS A 85 -5.60 4.96 9.74
CA CYS A 85 -6.46 5.70 8.82
C CYS A 85 -7.94 5.33 9.00
N ALA A 86 -8.29 4.63 10.09
CA ALA A 86 -9.65 4.12 10.35
C ALA A 86 -10.61 5.20 10.85
N THR A 87 -10.14 6.15 11.63
CA THR A 87 -10.86 7.40 11.84
C THR A 87 -10.82 8.18 10.53
N PRO A 88 -11.83 9.00 10.14
CA PRO A 88 -11.95 9.49 8.76
C PRO A 88 -10.72 10.30 8.30
N GLY A 89 -9.58 9.66 8.30
CA GLY A 89 -8.29 10.16 7.88
C GLY A 89 -7.75 9.40 6.66
N ALA A 90 -6.81 9.98 5.97
CA ALA A 90 -6.08 9.34 4.88
C ALA A 90 -4.64 9.82 4.86
N LEU A 91 -3.75 8.96 4.37
CA LEU A 91 -2.43 9.36 3.91
C LEU A 91 -2.53 9.67 2.41
N VAL A 92 -2.27 10.90 2.04
CA VAL A 92 -2.37 11.39 0.66
C VAL A 92 -1.00 11.88 0.23
N ALA A 93 -0.54 11.52 -0.96
CA ALA A 93 0.66 12.10 -1.51
C ALA A 93 0.47 13.62 -1.68
N LEU A 94 1.31 14.41 -0.99
CA LEU A 94 1.28 15.88 -1.03
C LEU A 94 1.85 16.43 -2.31
N THR A 95 2.95 15.86 -2.75
CA THR A 95 3.48 16.19 -4.03
C THR A 95 2.56 15.55 -5.05
N ASP A 96 2.06 16.35 -6.00
CA ASP A 96 1.80 15.81 -7.31
C ASP A 96 3.01 14.94 -7.59
N ILE A 97 2.85 13.63 -7.32
CA ILE A 97 3.83 12.69 -7.81
C ILE A 97 3.70 12.91 -9.30
N ASN A 98 4.53 13.82 -9.80
CA ASN A 98 4.51 14.38 -11.16
C ASN A 98 4.92 13.31 -12.17
N ARG A 99 4.86 12.09 -11.68
CA ARG A 99 5.04 10.89 -12.41
C ARG A 99 3.69 10.60 -13.05
N LYS A 100 3.59 10.91 -14.35
CA LYS A 100 2.80 10.01 -15.18
C LYS A 100 3.24 8.63 -14.71
N PHE A 101 2.43 7.96 -13.90
CA PHE A 101 2.71 6.58 -13.62
C PHE A 101 2.76 5.88 -14.98
N GLY A 102 3.97 5.62 -15.45
CA GLY A 102 4.22 4.67 -16.48
C GLY A 102 3.75 3.30 -16.00
N ASP A 103 4.49 2.30 -16.30
CA ASP A 103 4.35 1.01 -15.65
C ASP A 103 4.65 1.16 -14.16
N VAL A 104 3.76 0.68 -13.31
CA VAL A 104 3.94 0.74 -11.86
C VAL A 104 3.52 -0.58 -11.21
N SER A 105 4.28 -0.99 -10.21
CA SER A 105 3.89 -2.06 -9.30
C SER A 105 3.93 -1.58 -7.88
N LEU A 106 3.08 -2.14 -7.06
CA LEU A 106 2.88 -1.72 -5.68
C LEU A 106 2.64 -2.92 -4.77
N LEU A 107 3.29 -2.92 -3.60
CA LEU A 107 2.87 -3.69 -2.43
C LEU A 107 2.16 -2.74 -1.48
N ALA A 108 0.99 -3.12 -0.97
CA ALA A 108 0.35 -2.48 0.17
C ALA A 108 0.02 -3.55 1.23
N VAL A 109 0.35 -3.24 2.50
CA VAL A 109 0.04 -4.09 3.66
C VAL A 109 -0.77 -3.28 4.65
N TRP A 110 -1.86 -3.85 5.13
CA TRP A 110 -2.75 -3.18 6.09
C TRP A 110 -3.42 -4.17 7.05
N TYR A 111 -3.97 -3.61 8.13
CA TYR A 111 -4.90 -4.30 9.01
C TYR A 111 -6.31 -3.76 8.77
N GLU A 112 -7.25 -4.66 8.57
CA GLU A 112 -8.68 -4.35 8.42
C GLU A 112 -9.34 -4.31 9.80
N VAL A 113 -9.77 -3.12 10.20
CA VAL A 113 -10.36 -2.91 11.54
C VAL A 113 -11.84 -3.27 11.56
N HIS A 114 -12.54 -3.06 10.45
CA HIS A 114 -14.01 -3.13 10.40
C HIS A 114 -14.49 -4.29 9.53
N GLY A 115 -15.23 -5.19 10.14
CA GLY A 115 -15.75 -6.40 9.50
C GLY A 115 -16.83 -6.18 8.43
N SER A 116 -17.51 -5.01 8.32
CA SER A 116 -18.75 -4.91 7.52
C SER A 116 -18.85 -3.73 6.56
N ALA A 117 -18.04 -2.69 6.67
CA ALA A 117 -18.18 -1.49 5.84
C ALA A 117 -17.45 -1.60 4.51
N SER A 118 -18.05 -1.10 3.43
CA SER A 118 -17.35 -0.88 2.16
C SER A 118 -16.50 0.37 2.25
N HIS A 119 -15.22 0.30 1.89
CA HIS A 119 -14.32 1.45 1.90
C HIS A 119 -13.17 1.31 0.91
N SER A 120 -12.56 2.43 0.61
CA SER A 120 -11.33 2.50 -0.18
C SER A 120 -10.13 2.15 0.69
N ILE A 121 -9.25 1.31 0.18
CA ILE A 121 -7.98 0.96 0.82
C ILE A 121 -6.87 1.80 0.22
N LEU A 122 -6.82 1.85 -1.11
CA LEU A 122 -5.75 2.47 -1.85
C LEU A 122 -6.29 3.08 -3.13
N THR A 123 -5.75 4.23 -3.51
CA THR A 123 -5.95 4.84 -4.83
C THR A 123 -4.60 5.09 -5.46
N ILE A 124 -4.40 4.64 -6.69
CA ILE A 124 -3.16 4.82 -7.45
C ILE A 124 -3.44 4.84 -8.95
N GLY A 125 -2.87 5.79 -9.68
CA GLY A 125 -2.90 5.82 -11.14
C GLY A 125 -4.32 5.87 -11.75
N GLY A 126 -5.28 6.50 -11.07
CA GLY A 126 -6.68 6.56 -11.50
C GLY A 126 -7.48 5.28 -11.21
N LEU A 127 -6.91 4.36 -10.48
CA LEU A 127 -7.55 3.14 -9.99
C LEU A 127 -7.78 3.22 -8.49
N ARG A 128 -8.88 2.63 -8.04
CA ARG A 128 -9.23 2.46 -6.63
C ARG A 128 -9.28 0.98 -6.29
N PHE A 129 -8.44 0.57 -5.37
CA PHE A 129 -8.56 -0.71 -4.69
C PHE A 129 -9.44 -0.53 -3.46
N SER A 130 -10.52 -1.25 -3.40
CA SER A 130 -11.54 -1.12 -2.36
C SER A 130 -12.04 -2.47 -1.90
N ARG A 131 -12.60 -2.45 -0.72
CA ARG A 131 -13.41 -3.52 -0.18
C ARG A 131 -14.89 -3.20 -0.39
N ALA A 132 -15.66 -4.17 -0.83
CA ALA A 132 -17.11 -4.15 -0.85
C ALA A 132 -17.65 -5.27 0.06
N SER A 133 -18.97 -5.30 0.31
CA SER A 133 -19.57 -6.28 1.21
C SER A 133 -19.32 -7.74 0.82
N ALA A 134 -19.18 -8.03 -0.47
CA ALA A 134 -19.02 -9.37 -1.02
C ALA A 134 -17.71 -9.62 -1.78
N SER A 135 -16.84 -8.61 -1.90
CA SER A 135 -15.63 -8.74 -2.70
C SER A 135 -14.59 -7.67 -2.37
N TRP A 136 -13.35 -7.97 -2.77
CA TRP A 136 -12.28 -7.00 -2.96
C TRP A 136 -12.26 -6.59 -4.42
N GLY A 137 -12.10 -5.32 -4.71
CA GLY A 137 -12.22 -4.83 -6.07
C GLY A 137 -11.22 -3.76 -6.44
N LEU A 138 -10.71 -3.85 -7.66
CA LEU A 138 -9.98 -2.78 -8.31
C LEU A 138 -10.86 -2.19 -9.40
N SER A 139 -11.17 -0.93 -9.31
CA SER A 139 -12.08 -0.25 -10.22
C SER A 139 -11.55 1.13 -10.60
N LYS A 140 -12.18 1.73 -11.59
CA LYS A 140 -12.00 3.14 -11.93
C LYS A 140 -12.29 4.04 -10.73
N MET A 141 -11.49 5.08 -10.53
CA MET A 141 -11.58 5.96 -9.36
C MET A 141 -12.84 6.82 -9.35
N SER A 142 -13.29 7.30 -10.50
CA SER A 142 -14.49 8.13 -10.61
C SER A 142 -15.23 7.92 -11.93
N GLY A 143 -16.54 8.19 -11.94
CA GLY A 143 -17.38 8.19 -13.14
C GLY A 143 -18.17 6.92 -13.39
N ALA A 144 -18.77 6.81 -14.57
CA ALA A 144 -19.66 5.73 -14.98
C ALA A 144 -19.00 4.35 -14.89
N ALA A 145 -19.84 3.32 -14.79
CA ALA A 145 -19.44 1.92 -14.72
C ALA A 145 -18.31 1.58 -15.70
N GLY A 146 -17.17 1.21 -15.15
CA GLY A 146 -16.03 0.65 -15.86
C GLY A 146 -15.85 -0.82 -15.50
N SER A 147 -14.94 -1.50 -16.19
CA SER A 147 -14.56 -2.85 -15.81
C SER A 147 -13.99 -2.86 -14.38
N THR A 148 -14.43 -3.81 -13.59
CA THR A 148 -13.94 -4.03 -12.23
C THR A 148 -13.25 -5.38 -12.19
N LEU A 149 -12.04 -5.39 -11.65
CA LEU A 149 -11.34 -6.62 -11.32
C LEU A 149 -11.67 -6.97 -9.87
N SER A 150 -12.21 -8.16 -9.61
CA SER A 150 -12.67 -8.52 -8.27
C SER A 150 -12.17 -9.88 -7.82
N ILE A 151 -11.98 -10.00 -6.50
CA ILE A 151 -11.73 -11.26 -5.79
C ILE A 151 -12.88 -11.45 -4.81
N SER A 152 -13.53 -12.63 -4.85
CA SER A 152 -14.60 -12.97 -3.91
C SER A 152 -14.11 -12.88 -2.46
N ASN A 153 -15.00 -12.55 -1.54
CA ASN A 153 -14.75 -12.67 -0.11
C ASN A 153 -15.08 -14.06 0.45
N ASP A 154 -15.57 -14.98 -0.38
CA ASP A 154 -15.90 -16.33 0.02
C ASP A 154 -14.73 -17.29 -0.29
N PRO A 155 -14.03 -17.82 0.74
CA PRO A 155 -12.95 -18.80 0.55
C PRO A 155 -13.42 -20.10 -0.12
N ALA A 156 -14.69 -20.51 0.06
CA ALA A 156 -15.24 -21.69 -0.59
C ALA A 156 -15.36 -21.49 -2.12
N ALA A 157 -15.47 -20.25 -2.57
CA ALA A 157 -15.44 -19.86 -3.98
C ALA A 157 -14.03 -19.44 -4.44
N GLY A 158 -12.98 -19.83 -3.72
CA GLY A 158 -11.59 -19.47 -4.06
C GLY A 158 -11.21 -18.02 -3.75
N GLY A 159 -11.94 -17.37 -2.87
CA GLY A 159 -11.73 -15.97 -2.49
C GLY A 159 -10.95 -15.78 -1.19
N VAL A 160 -10.91 -14.54 -0.72
CA VAL A 160 -10.25 -14.12 0.52
C VAL A 160 -11.27 -13.53 1.47
N ALA A 161 -11.54 -14.22 2.58
CA ALA A 161 -12.54 -13.80 3.56
C ALA A 161 -12.23 -12.42 4.14
N ILE A 162 -13.26 -11.59 4.27
CA ILE A 162 -13.19 -10.30 4.93
C ILE A 162 -13.42 -10.50 6.43
N SER A 163 -12.44 -10.07 7.23
CA SER A 163 -12.52 -10.08 8.68
C SER A 163 -11.52 -9.08 9.27
N ALA A 164 -11.59 -8.83 10.58
CA ALA A 164 -10.59 -8.02 11.27
C ALA A 164 -9.25 -8.77 11.33
N ARG A 165 -8.43 -8.61 10.32
CA ARG A 165 -7.11 -9.25 10.17
C ARG A 165 -6.19 -8.46 9.25
N ARG A 166 -4.96 -8.94 9.09
CA ARG A 166 -3.97 -8.37 8.17
C ARG A 166 -4.17 -8.87 6.75
N TYR A 167 -3.86 -7.99 5.80
CA TYR A 167 -3.90 -8.26 4.38
C TYR A 167 -2.69 -7.64 3.69
N ALA A 168 -2.31 -8.22 2.56
CA ALA A 168 -1.41 -7.62 1.61
C ALA A 168 -1.98 -7.71 0.19
N ALA A 169 -1.77 -6.68 -0.60
CA ALA A 169 -2.07 -6.67 -2.02
C ALA A 169 -0.82 -6.33 -2.81
N VAL A 170 -0.52 -7.11 -3.85
CA VAL A 170 0.47 -6.79 -4.87
C VAL A 170 -0.28 -6.44 -6.14
N LEU A 171 -0.06 -5.23 -6.64
CA LEU A 171 -0.69 -4.69 -7.85
C LEU A 171 0.38 -4.45 -8.92
N THR A 172 0.11 -4.82 -10.16
CA THR A 172 0.88 -4.39 -11.32
C THR A 172 -0.04 -3.67 -12.28
N ILE A 173 0.30 -2.44 -12.63
CA ILE A 173 -0.55 -1.53 -13.40
C ILE A 173 0.24 -1.06 -14.61
N PRO A 174 -0.02 -1.59 -15.81
CA PRO A 174 0.63 -1.14 -17.03
C PRO A 174 0.31 0.32 -17.36
N ALA A 175 1.24 1.02 -17.99
CA ALA A 175 1.01 2.37 -18.54
C ALA A 175 -0.09 2.37 -19.61
N ASP A 176 -0.12 1.32 -20.42
CA ASP A 176 -1.17 1.09 -21.40
C ASP A 176 -2.47 0.70 -20.71
N GLY A 177 -3.47 1.58 -20.80
CA GLY A 177 -4.80 1.33 -20.22
C GLY A 177 -5.58 0.18 -20.85
N ALA A 178 -5.12 -0.37 -22.00
CA ALA A 178 -5.67 -1.56 -22.63
C ALA A 178 -5.01 -2.86 -22.15
N ALA A 179 -3.86 -2.76 -21.47
CA ALA A 179 -3.17 -3.93 -20.93
C ALA A 179 -3.78 -4.38 -19.59
N ALA A 180 -3.62 -5.67 -19.28
CA ALA A 180 -4.19 -6.24 -18.07
C ALA A 180 -3.46 -5.78 -16.81
N VAL A 181 -4.22 -5.32 -15.83
CA VAL A 181 -3.77 -5.12 -14.45
C VAL A 181 -3.78 -6.46 -13.73
N THR A 182 -2.79 -6.73 -12.88
CA THR A 182 -2.78 -7.89 -12.01
C THR A 182 -2.98 -7.47 -10.55
N LEU A 183 -3.84 -8.19 -9.86
CA LEU A 183 -4.06 -8.06 -8.42
C LEU A 183 -3.80 -9.43 -7.77
N ARG A 184 -2.86 -9.48 -6.83
CA ARG A 184 -2.65 -10.61 -5.93
C ARG A 184 -2.97 -10.18 -4.51
N LEU A 185 -3.91 -10.86 -3.88
CA LEU A 185 -4.38 -10.56 -2.52
C LEU A 185 -4.05 -11.73 -1.58
N ILE A 186 -3.59 -11.39 -0.39
CA ILE A 186 -3.29 -12.34 0.68
C ILE A 186 -3.98 -11.83 1.94
N GLY A 187 -4.65 -12.72 2.66
CA GLY A 187 -5.18 -12.42 4.00
C GLY A 187 -4.60 -13.37 5.03
N ALA A 188 -4.41 -12.92 6.25
CA ALA A 188 -3.86 -13.74 7.32
C ALA A 188 -4.63 -15.06 7.48
N GLY A 189 -3.91 -16.18 7.41
CA GLY A 189 -4.49 -17.51 7.49
C GLY A 189 -5.27 -17.95 6.24
N THR A 190 -5.06 -17.31 5.08
CA THR A 190 -5.68 -17.73 3.81
C THR A 190 -4.61 -17.93 2.72
N SER A 191 -4.93 -18.73 1.71
CA SER A 191 -4.08 -18.82 0.53
C SER A 191 -4.15 -17.52 -0.28
N ALA A 192 -3.03 -17.18 -0.93
CA ALA A 192 -2.99 -16.04 -1.83
C ALA A 192 -3.87 -16.30 -3.07
N VAL A 193 -4.65 -15.30 -3.46
CA VAL A 193 -5.50 -15.34 -4.66
C VAL A 193 -5.04 -14.29 -5.65
N SER A 194 -4.94 -14.67 -6.92
CA SER A 194 -4.56 -13.77 -8.00
C SER A 194 -5.66 -13.67 -9.05
N THR A 195 -5.85 -12.47 -9.58
CA THR A 195 -6.71 -12.20 -10.71
C THR A 195 -6.08 -11.16 -11.62
N SER A 196 -6.41 -11.19 -12.90
CA SER A 196 -5.94 -10.20 -13.87
C SER A 196 -7.01 -9.86 -14.88
N GLY A 197 -6.98 -8.65 -15.39
CA GLY A 197 -7.92 -8.19 -16.40
C GLY A 197 -7.73 -6.72 -16.73
N VAL A 198 -8.33 -6.28 -17.82
CA VAL A 198 -8.30 -4.88 -18.21
C VAL A 198 -9.25 -4.08 -17.33
N VAL A 199 -8.69 -3.08 -16.64
CA VAL A 199 -9.46 -2.13 -15.83
C VAL A 199 -9.27 -0.75 -16.41
N THR A 200 -10.37 -0.14 -16.86
CA THR A 200 -10.33 1.22 -17.40
C THR A 200 -9.88 2.19 -16.31
N ARG A 201 -8.81 2.93 -16.56
CA ARG A 201 -8.37 3.99 -15.67
C ARG A 201 -9.35 5.15 -15.73
N GLY A 202 -9.64 5.75 -14.61
CA GLY A 202 -10.55 6.87 -14.51
C GLY A 202 -9.86 8.18 -14.26
N GLY A 203 -10.63 9.24 -14.46
CA GLY A 203 -10.35 10.52 -13.90
C GLY A 203 -9.62 11.50 -14.80
N SER A 204 -9.56 12.73 -14.30
CA SER A 204 -8.71 13.80 -14.81
C SER A 204 -7.23 13.38 -14.68
N MET A 205 -6.33 14.12 -15.34
CA MET A 205 -4.88 13.93 -15.19
C MET A 205 -4.45 13.99 -13.72
N ASP A 206 -5.14 14.79 -12.89
CA ASP A 206 -4.85 14.90 -11.46
C ASP A 206 -5.24 13.64 -10.69
N GLU A 207 -6.33 12.97 -11.05
CA GLU A 207 -6.72 11.71 -10.43
C GLU A 207 -5.76 10.58 -10.79
N GLN A 208 -5.25 10.57 -12.03
CA GLN A 208 -4.25 9.59 -12.48
C GLN A 208 -2.89 9.74 -11.79
N ARG A 209 -2.60 10.89 -11.20
CA ARG A 209 -1.36 11.17 -10.45
C ARG A 209 -1.51 10.92 -8.94
N ARG A 210 -2.71 10.65 -8.44
CA ARG A 210 -2.93 10.49 -7.00
C ARG A 210 -2.44 9.14 -6.52
N LEU A 211 -1.69 9.20 -5.43
CA LEU A 211 -1.46 8.09 -4.52
C LEU A 211 -2.14 8.43 -3.20
N ARG A 212 -3.01 7.55 -2.73
CA ARG A 212 -3.70 7.72 -1.45
C ARG A 212 -3.87 6.38 -0.78
N PHE A 213 -3.65 6.33 0.50
CA PHE A 213 -3.99 5.20 1.35
C PHE A 213 -5.11 5.61 2.33
N GLY A 214 -6.16 4.80 2.43
CA GLY A 214 -7.33 5.09 3.26
C GLY A 214 -8.45 5.77 2.49
N LYS A 215 -9.15 6.72 3.12
CA LYS A 215 -10.38 7.35 2.63
C LYS A 215 -10.27 7.92 1.21
N ASP A 216 -11.28 7.68 0.40
CA ASP A 216 -11.50 8.34 -0.89
C ASP A 216 -12.13 9.73 -0.71
N SER A 217 -11.85 10.68 -1.62
CA SER A 217 -12.27 12.08 -1.54
C SER A 217 -13.80 12.31 -1.58
N GLY A 218 -14.59 11.29 -1.88
CA GLY A 218 -16.05 11.38 -2.03
C GLY A 218 -16.87 10.57 -1.02
N GLY A 219 -16.26 9.88 -0.08
CA GLY A 219 -16.97 8.95 0.80
C GLY A 219 -17.43 9.57 2.11
N SER A 220 -18.64 9.22 2.53
CA SER A 220 -19.13 9.32 3.91
C SER A 220 -18.07 8.81 4.91
N ALA A 221 -18.19 9.22 6.16
CA ALA A 221 -17.34 8.86 7.30
C ALA A 221 -17.02 7.36 7.37
N ASN A 222 -16.07 6.90 6.59
CA ASN A 222 -15.70 5.51 6.48
C ASN A 222 -14.38 5.31 7.20
N THR A 223 -14.43 4.39 8.06
CA THR A 223 -13.37 3.72 8.75
C THR A 223 -12.38 3.15 7.72
N GLY A 224 -11.24 3.80 7.57
CA GLY A 224 -10.16 3.32 6.71
C GLY A 224 -9.38 2.18 7.37
N PRO A 225 -8.47 1.54 6.64
CA PRO A 225 -7.58 0.52 7.16
C PRO A 225 -6.44 1.14 7.99
N GLN A 226 -5.79 0.32 8.80
CA GLN A 226 -4.53 0.68 9.45
C GLN A 226 -3.37 0.31 8.53
N PHE A 227 -2.56 1.29 8.19
CA PHE A 227 -1.47 1.18 7.23
C PHE A 227 -0.21 0.60 7.87
N ALA A 228 0.33 -0.48 7.30
CA ALA A 228 1.51 -1.18 7.79
C ALA A 228 2.74 -1.02 6.89
N GLU A 229 2.59 -1.10 5.59
CA GLU A 229 3.67 -0.90 4.63
C GLU A 229 3.14 -0.59 3.23
N MET A 230 3.89 0.22 2.50
CA MET A 230 3.73 0.42 1.06
C MET A 230 5.09 0.49 0.39
N VAL A 231 5.22 -0.19 -0.75
CA VAL A 231 6.43 -0.20 -1.58
C VAL A 231 6.02 0.02 -3.03
N ILE A 232 6.74 0.86 -3.74
CA ILE A 232 6.46 1.20 -5.14
C ILE A 232 7.66 0.88 -6.03
N TRP A 233 7.39 0.24 -7.16
CA TRP A 233 8.31 0.04 -8.28
C TRP A 233 7.78 0.78 -9.50
N GLU A 234 8.62 1.58 -10.15
CA GLU A 234 8.29 2.26 -11.41
C GLU A 234 8.52 1.33 -12.62
N ARG A 235 8.06 0.13 -12.50
CA ARG A 235 8.06 -0.91 -13.53
C ARG A 235 7.04 -1.98 -13.22
N LEU A 236 6.72 -2.81 -14.19
CA LEU A 236 5.96 -4.04 -13.91
C LEU A 236 6.89 -5.08 -13.25
N LEU A 237 6.39 -5.72 -12.21
CA LEU A 237 7.01 -6.90 -11.64
C LEU A 237 6.66 -8.13 -12.50
N THR A 238 7.62 -9.04 -12.63
CA THR A 238 7.37 -10.35 -13.23
C THR A 238 6.51 -11.23 -12.31
N THR A 239 6.02 -12.34 -12.81
CA THR A 239 5.24 -13.30 -12.01
C THR A 239 6.04 -13.83 -10.82
N GLU A 240 7.32 -14.10 -11.02
CA GLU A 240 8.24 -14.57 -9.99
C GLU A 240 8.49 -13.48 -8.94
N GLU A 241 8.66 -12.24 -9.37
CA GLU A 241 8.83 -11.11 -8.46
C GLU A 241 7.55 -10.84 -7.65
N ILE A 242 6.37 -10.94 -8.28
CA ILE A 242 5.08 -10.83 -7.57
C ILE A 242 4.97 -11.92 -6.50
N ALA A 243 5.40 -13.14 -6.80
CA ALA A 243 5.42 -14.22 -5.81
C ALA A 243 6.38 -13.91 -4.66
N ALA A 244 7.61 -13.49 -4.95
CA ALA A 244 8.61 -13.14 -3.95
C ALA A 244 8.16 -11.98 -3.03
N VAL A 245 7.51 -10.95 -3.60
CA VAL A 245 6.93 -9.84 -2.82
C VAL A 245 5.79 -10.32 -1.94
N ALA A 246 4.97 -11.23 -2.44
CA ALA A 246 3.87 -11.83 -1.68
C ALA A 246 4.40 -12.69 -0.51
N ASP A 247 5.43 -13.50 -0.74
CA ASP A 247 6.08 -14.33 0.29
C ASP A 247 6.77 -13.47 1.35
N TYR A 248 7.41 -12.36 0.93
CA TYR A 248 7.93 -11.36 1.86
C TYR A 248 6.83 -10.81 2.77
N ALA A 249 5.70 -10.37 2.19
CA ALA A 249 4.59 -9.83 2.97
C ALA A 249 4.02 -10.88 3.92
N ALA A 250 3.82 -12.12 3.44
CA ALA A 250 3.31 -13.22 4.23
C ALA A 250 4.21 -13.53 5.44
N SER A 251 5.52 -13.62 5.23
CA SER A 251 6.49 -13.94 6.30
C SER A 251 6.67 -12.78 7.29
N THR A 252 6.73 -11.53 6.78
CA THR A 252 6.99 -10.34 7.61
C THR A 252 5.80 -9.97 8.48
N TYR A 253 4.58 -10.15 7.95
CA TYR A 253 3.34 -9.72 8.60
C TYR A 253 2.48 -10.87 9.11
N ASN A 254 2.99 -12.09 9.01
CA ASN A 254 2.29 -13.31 9.43
C ASN A 254 0.87 -13.37 8.83
N LEU A 255 0.84 -13.37 7.49
CA LEU A 255 -0.38 -13.46 6.67
C LEU A 255 -0.74 -14.91 6.36
#